data_27de51e9a97a9940c8533bb5c031e439
#
_entry.id   27de51e9a97a9940c8533bb5c031e439
#
_cell.length_a   1.000
_cell.length_b   1.000
_cell.length_c   1.000
_cell.angle_alpha   90.00
_cell.angle_beta   90.00
_cell.angle_gamma   90.00
#
_symmetry.space_group_name_H-M   'P 1'
#
loop_
_entity.id
_entity.type
_entity.pdbx_description
1 polymer ?
#
loop_
_entity_poly.entity_id
_entity_poly.type
_entity_poly.pdbx_seq_one_letter_code
_entity_poly.pdbx_strand_id
1 'polypeptide(L)'
;MSLRFHWFLPTNGDGRDIVGGGHGVATGAAGTIRPASLAYLGQVARSAEQLGFEAALTPTGAWCEDAWLVTAMLTEVTERLKFLVAFRPGLISPTLSAQMAATFQRHSRGRLLLNVVTGGESAEQRAYGD
;
A
#
# COMPACT_ATOMS: atom_id res chain seq x y z
N MET A 1 -8.81 -26.06 4.68
CA MET A 1 -8.69 -24.59 4.82
C MET A 1 -7.24 -24.23 4.49
N SER A 2 -6.95 -23.47 3.44
CA SER A 2 -5.58 -23.05 3.10
C SER A 2 -5.31 -21.67 3.70
N LEU A 3 -4.16 -21.52 4.35
CA LEU A 3 -3.69 -20.22 4.82
C LEU A 3 -3.24 -19.39 3.61
N ARG A 4 -3.51 -18.09 3.67
CA ARG A 4 -3.07 -17.09 2.69
C ARG A 4 -2.19 -16.08 3.39
N PHE A 5 -1.06 -15.75 2.80
CA PHE A 5 -0.10 -14.81 3.36
C PHE A 5 -0.02 -13.57 2.50
N HIS A 6 -0.01 -12.42 3.15
CA HIS A 6 0.20 -11.13 2.53
C HIS A 6 1.50 -10.52 3.06
N TRP A 7 2.25 -9.88 2.18
CA TRP A 7 3.41 -9.09 2.57
C TRP A 7 3.00 -7.65 2.84
N PHE A 8 3.78 -6.91 3.60
CA PHE A 8 3.58 -5.48 3.81
C PHE A 8 4.48 -4.70 2.85
N LEU A 9 3.93 -3.77 2.08
CA LEU A 9 4.68 -2.92 1.17
C LEU A 9 5.17 -1.67 1.91
N PRO A 10 6.51 -1.44 2.02
CA PRO A 10 7.06 -0.37 2.82
C PRO A 10 7.03 0.99 2.09
N THR A 11 5.85 1.55 1.88
CA THR A 11 5.64 2.79 1.11
C THR A 11 6.07 4.07 1.83
N ASN A 12 6.62 3.98 3.02
CA ASN A 12 7.36 5.06 3.70
C ASN A 12 8.88 4.82 3.73
N GLY A 13 9.36 3.81 3.03
CA GLY A 13 10.71 3.31 3.13
C GLY A 13 10.88 2.29 4.26
N ASP A 14 12.06 1.74 4.41
CA ASP A 14 12.38 0.81 5.48
C ASP A 14 13.80 1.00 6.04
N GLY A 15 14.08 0.33 7.16
CA GLY A 15 15.36 0.28 7.82
C GLY A 15 15.59 -1.08 8.46
N ARG A 16 16.61 -1.17 9.32
CA ARG A 16 16.92 -2.41 10.04
C ARG A 16 15.84 -2.81 11.05
N ASP A 17 15.11 -1.83 11.58
CA ASP A 17 14.08 -2.02 12.60
C ASP A 17 12.69 -1.99 11.99
N ILE A 18 12.39 -2.96 11.14
CA ILE A 18 11.08 -3.11 10.49
C ILE A 18 9.95 -3.28 11.54
N VAL A 19 10.27 -3.83 12.70
CA VAL A 19 9.29 -4.17 13.76
C VAL A 19 8.86 -2.97 14.60
N GLY A 20 9.61 -1.87 14.57
CA GLY A 20 9.29 -0.65 15.31
C GLY A 20 8.41 0.35 14.55
N GLY A 21 8.17 0.12 13.27
CA GLY A 21 7.43 1.01 12.39
C GLY A 21 5.91 0.83 12.47
N GLY A 22 5.33 0.95 13.65
CA GLY A 22 3.89 1.13 13.77
C GLY A 22 3.45 2.42 13.08
N HIS A 23 2.17 2.51 12.77
CA HIS A 23 1.55 3.72 12.24
C HIS A 23 2.06 4.97 12.99
N GLY A 24 2.68 5.90 12.29
CA GLY A 24 3.06 7.18 12.85
C GLY A 24 4.49 7.31 13.38
N VAL A 25 5.37 6.33 13.25
CA VAL A 25 6.79 6.57 13.47
C VAL A 25 7.29 7.42 12.30
N ALA A 26 7.54 8.70 12.59
CA ALA A 26 8.19 9.60 11.67
C ALA A 26 9.60 9.05 11.37
N THR A 27 9.71 8.29 10.31
CA THR A 27 10.97 7.73 9.82
C THR A 27 11.88 8.78 9.16
N GLY A 28 11.54 10.05 9.33
CA GLY A 28 12.41 11.17 8.95
C GLY A 28 13.66 11.29 9.80
N ALA A 29 13.82 10.49 10.84
CA ALA A 29 14.98 10.52 11.70
C ALA A 29 15.83 9.26 11.47
N ALA A 30 17.08 9.47 11.13
CA ALA A 30 18.27 8.62 11.37
C ALA A 30 18.19 7.08 11.13
N GLY A 31 17.07 6.50 10.72
CA GLY A 31 16.89 5.06 10.63
C GLY A 31 16.44 4.50 9.27
N THR A 32 15.91 5.31 8.39
CA THR A 32 15.49 4.84 7.06
C THR A 32 16.71 4.71 6.16
N ILE A 33 17.11 3.47 5.88
CA ILE A 33 18.25 3.18 5.01
C ILE A 33 17.82 3.13 3.54
N ARG A 34 16.56 2.80 3.27
CA ARG A 34 16.02 2.64 1.92
C ARG A 34 14.76 3.48 1.74
N PRO A 35 14.80 4.48 0.84
CA PRO A 35 13.61 5.26 0.52
C PRO A 35 12.59 4.41 -0.25
N ALA A 36 11.32 4.81 -0.18
CA ALA A 36 10.21 4.18 -0.89
C ALA A 36 10.24 4.49 -2.40
N SER A 37 11.40 4.33 -3.05
CA SER A 37 11.48 4.50 -4.49
C SER A 37 10.71 3.41 -5.23
N LEU A 38 10.14 3.73 -6.39
CA LEU A 38 9.41 2.76 -7.20
C LEU A 38 10.28 1.55 -7.57
N ALA A 39 11.57 1.77 -7.80
CA ALA A 39 12.52 0.69 -8.06
C ALA A 39 12.63 -0.27 -6.87
N TYR A 40 12.74 0.26 -5.65
CA TYR A 40 12.82 -0.56 -4.44
C TYR A 40 11.49 -1.27 -4.16
N LEU A 41 10.38 -0.56 -4.21
CA LEU A 41 9.05 -1.16 -4.01
C LEU A 41 8.75 -2.25 -5.05
N GLY A 42 9.21 -2.06 -6.30
CA GLY A 42 9.14 -3.07 -7.34
C GLY A 42 9.97 -4.32 -7.04
N GLN A 43 11.13 -4.18 -6.42
CA GLN A 43 11.93 -5.34 -5.97
C GLN A 43 11.20 -6.10 -4.86
N VAL A 44 10.64 -5.40 -3.88
CA VAL A 44 9.86 -6.01 -2.79
C VAL A 44 8.64 -6.75 -3.36
N ALA A 45 7.87 -6.11 -4.25
CA ALA A 45 6.69 -6.71 -4.86
C ALA A 45 7.03 -7.99 -5.66
N ARG A 46 8.06 -7.94 -6.50
CA ARG A 46 8.53 -9.13 -7.23
C ARG A 46 9.00 -10.25 -6.31
N SER A 47 9.74 -9.90 -5.25
CA SER A 47 10.19 -10.89 -4.27
C SER A 47 9.01 -11.55 -3.55
N ALA A 48 8.02 -10.77 -3.13
CA ALA A 48 6.80 -11.30 -2.53
C ALA A 48 6.06 -12.24 -3.49
N GLU A 49 5.94 -11.86 -4.76
CA GLU A 49 5.33 -12.71 -5.79
C GLU A 49 6.07 -14.02 -6.00
N GLN A 50 7.40 -13.97 -6.10
CA GLN A 50 8.25 -15.15 -6.30
C GLN A 50 8.20 -16.10 -5.10
N LEU A 51 8.08 -15.56 -3.89
CA LEU A 51 7.97 -16.33 -2.66
C LEU A 51 6.55 -16.86 -2.39
N GLY A 52 5.58 -16.57 -3.26
CA GLY A 52 4.24 -17.13 -3.19
C GLY A 52 3.28 -16.39 -2.26
N PHE A 53 3.57 -15.15 -1.88
CA PHE A 53 2.58 -14.31 -1.20
C PHE A 53 1.42 -14.01 -2.15
N GLU A 54 0.20 -14.04 -1.63
CA GLU A 54 -1.00 -13.78 -2.43
C GLU A 54 -1.14 -12.30 -2.76
N ALA A 55 -0.84 -11.44 -1.78
CA ALA A 55 -0.99 -10.00 -1.93
C ALA A 55 0.07 -9.22 -1.15
N ALA A 56 0.23 -7.95 -1.52
CA ALA A 56 0.94 -6.95 -0.74
C ALA A 56 -0.05 -5.96 -0.12
N LEU A 57 -0.09 -5.90 1.21
CA LEU A 57 -0.82 -4.87 1.94
C LEU A 57 -0.08 -3.54 1.76
N THR A 58 -0.79 -2.56 1.23
CA THR A 58 -0.26 -1.22 0.98
C THR A 58 -0.99 -0.23 1.88
N PRO A 59 -0.28 0.41 2.83
CA PRO A 59 -0.89 1.30 3.79
C PRO A 59 -1.35 2.61 3.15
N THR A 60 -2.22 3.35 3.85
CA THR A 60 -2.62 4.71 3.51
C THR A 60 -2.41 5.62 4.70
N GLY A 61 -1.90 6.82 4.43
CA GLY A 61 -1.66 7.84 5.45
C GLY A 61 -0.79 8.97 4.92
N ALA A 62 -0.73 10.07 5.67
CA ALA A 62 0.09 11.23 5.30
C ALA A 62 1.61 10.96 5.38
N TRP A 63 1.99 9.83 5.97
CA TRP A 63 3.38 9.44 6.23
C TRP A 63 3.96 8.48 5.18
N CYS A 64 3.17 8.07 4.19
CA CYS A 64 3.59 7.12 3.15
C CYS A 64 3.13 7.59 1.76
N GLU A 65 3.66 6.95 0.73
CA GLU A 65 3.23 7.18 -0.65
C GLU A 65 1.76 6.80 -0.83
N ASP A 66 1.08 7.44 -1.79
CA ASP A 66 -0.32 7.12 -2.10
C ASP A 66 -0.48 5.67 -2.55
N ALA A 67 -1.37 4.94 -1.86
CA ALA A 67 -1.52 3.50 -2.04
C ALA A 67 -2.09 3.13 -3.42
N TRP A 68 -2.99 3.93 -3.99
CA TRP A 68 -3.56 3.67 -5.30
C TRP A 68 -2.55 3.87 -6.41
N LEU A 69 -1.83 4.99 -6.37
CA LEU A 69 -0.87 5.35 -7.42
C LEU A 69 0.32 4.39 -7.42
N VAL A 70 0.92 4.13 -6.26
CA VAL A 70 2.05 3.21 -6.15
C VAL A 70 1.69 1.81 -6.63
N THR A 71 0.56 1.27 -6.16
CA THR A 71 0.18 -0.10 -6.54
C THR A 71 -0.21 -0.20 -8.01
N ALA A 72 -0.85 0.82 -8.59
CA ALA A 72 -1.12 0.86 -10.02
C ALA A 72 0.17 0.79 -10.84
N MET A 73 1.21 1.54 -10.47
CA MET A 73 2.52 1.46 -11.12
C MET A 73 3.20 0.09 -10.94
N LEU A 74 3.04 -0.55 -9.78
CA LEU A 74 3.63 -1.85 -9.49
C LEU A 74 2.96 -3.01 -10.25
N THR A 75 1.76 -2.81 -10.78
CA THR A 75 1.12 -3.81 -11.65
C THR A 75 1.91 -4.07 -12.92
N GLU A 76 2.70 -3.11 -13.38
CA GLU A 76 3.53 -3.23 -14.59
C GLU A 76 4.79 -4.09 -14.39
N VAL A 77 5.19 -4.29 -13.14
CA VAL A 77 6.43 -5.04 -12.82
C VAL A 77 6.16 -6.35 -12.09
N THR A 78 4.89 -6.72 -11.95
CA THR A 78 4.40 -7.97 -11.35
C THR A 78 3.35 -8.62 -12.25
N GLU A 79 3.13 -9.92 -12.11
CA GLU A 79 2.20 -10.66 -12.97
C GLU A 79 0.96 -11.19 -12.23
N ARG A 80 1.15 -11.66 -10.99
CA ARG A 80 0.14 -12.37 -10.20
C ARG A 80 -0.16 -11.74 -8.85
N LEU A 81 0.82 -11.04 -8.28
CA LEU A 81 0.68 -10.44 -6.96
C LEU A 81 -0.53 -9.50 -6.94
N LYS A 82 -1.42 -9.72 -6.01
CA LYS A 82 -2.53 -8.80 -5.75
C LYS A 82 -2.06 -7.67 -4.84
N PHE A 83 -2.75 -6.55 -4.91
CA PHE A 83 -2.48 -5.40 -4.06
C PHE A 83 -3.69 -5.15 -3.16
N LEU A 84 -3.48 -5.31 -1.84
CA LEU A 84 -4.48 -5.00 -0.82
C LEU A 84 -4.32 -3.52 -0.46
N VAL A 85 -5.04 -2.68 -1.19
CA VAL A 85 -4.95 -1.22 -1.11
C VAL A 85 -5.77 -0.73 0.06
N ALA A 86 -5.11 -0.12 1.04
CA ALA A 86 -5.81 0.56 2.12
C ALA A 86 -6.37 1.90 1.64
N PHE A 87 -7.62 2.18 1.95
CA PHE A 87 -8.24 3.46 1.67
C PHE A 87 -9.27 3.84 2.72
N ARG A 88 -9.53 5.14 2.83
CA ARG A 88 -10.52 5.71 3.75
C ARG A 88 -11.75 6.12 2.95
N PRO A 89 -12.93 5.52 3.22
CA PRO A 89 -14.19 6.04 2.69
C PRO A 89 -14.41 7.48 3.15
N GLY A 90 -14.91 8.32 2.25
CA GLY A 90 -15.17 9.73 2.55
C GLY A 90 -14.12 10.70 2.01
N LEU A 91 -12.86 10.29 1.88
CA LEU A 91 -11.81 11.13 1.27
C LEU A 91 -11.94 11.23 -0.25
N ILE A 92 -12.49 10.20 -0.86
CA ILE A 92 -12.81 10.13 -2.29
C ILE A 92 -14.30 9.82 -2.42
N SER A 93 -14.99 10.49 -3.33
CA SER A 93 -16.42 10.19 -3.54
C SER A 93 -16.64 8.72 -3.91
N PRO A 94 -17.76 8.12 -3.52
CA PRO A 94 -18.05 6.72 -3.85
C PRO A 94 -17.98 6.42 -5.36
N THR A 95 -18.47 7.33 -6.18
CA THR A 95 -18.43 7.21 -7.65
C THR A 95 -17.01 7.19 -8.17
N LEU A 96 -16.14 8.10 -7.69
CA LEU A 96 -14.74 8.12 -8.09
C LEU A 96 -14.00 6.87 -7.59
N SER A 97 -14.24 6.45 -6.35
CA SER A 97 -13.65 5.21 -5.82
C SER A 97 -14.03 3.99 -6.66
N ALA A 98 -15.29 3.88 -7.05
CA ALA A 98 -15.76 2.80 -7.92
C ALA A 98 -15.10 2.84 -9.31
N GLN A 99 -14.94 4.03 -9.89
CA GLN A 99 -14.25 4.21 -11.17
C GLN A 99 -12.77 3.81 -11.08
N MET A 100 -12.08 4.24 -10.04
CA MET A 100 -10.68 3.87 -9.79
C MET A 100 -10.53 2.35 -9.62
N ALA A 101 -11.38 1.74 -8.79
CA ALA A 101 -11.37 0.30 -8.56
C ALA A 101 -11.65 -0.50 -9.85
N ALA A 102 -12.65 -0.09 -10.63
CA ALA A 102 -12.97 -0.74 -11.90
C ALA A 102 -11.82 -0.62 -12.91
N THR A 103 -11.17 0.53 -12.98
CA THR A 103 -10.00 0.76 -13.83
C THR A 103 -8.84 -0.14 -13.41
N PHE A 104 -8.51 -0.13 -12.12
CA PHE A 104 -7.46 -0.97 -11.57
C PHE A 104 -7.72 -2.46 -11.85
N GLN A 105 -8.91 -2.96 -11.55
CA GLN A 105 -9.28 -4.37 -11.80
C GLN A 105 -9.14 -4.76 -13.26
N ARG A 106 -9.60 -3.90 -14.16
CA ARG A 106 -9.55 -4.17 -15.60
C ARG A 106 -8.11 -4.29 -16.10
N HIS A 107 -7.28 -3.31 -15.78
CA HIS A 107 -5.90 -3.26 -16.29
C HIS A 107 -4.96 -4.21 -15.56
N SER A 108 -5.21 -4.49 -14.29
CA SER A 108 -4.43 -5.46 -13.51
C SER A 108 -4.90 -6.91 -13.64
N ARG A 109 -5.97 -7.18 -14.40
CA ARG A 109 -6.58 -8.52 -14.52
C ARG A 109 -7.05 -9.08 -13.17
N GLY A 110 -7.73 -8.25 -12.38
CA GLY A 110 -8.34 -8.69 -11.12
C GLY A 110 -7.41 -8.71 -9.90
N ARG A 111 -6.36 -7.91 -9.88
CA ARG A 111 -5.36 -7.93 -8.79
C ARG A 111 -5.59 -6.89 -7.70
N LEU A 112 -6.69 -6.15 -7.70
CA LEU A 112 -7.04 -5.23 -6.63
C LEU A 112 -7.80 -5.97 -5.52
N LEU A 113 -7.37 -5.76 -4.28
CA LEU A 113 -8.11 -6.02 -3.05
C LEU A 113 -8.24 -4.71 -2.28
N LEU A 114 -9.34 -4.53 -1.56
CA LEU A 114 -9.59 -3.31 -0.80
C LEU A 114 -9.49 -3.57 0.70
N ASN A 115 -8.71 -2.76 1.38
CA ASN A 115 -8.63 -2.69 2.84
C ASN A 115 -9.27 -1.39 3.31
N VAL A 116 -10.51 -1.47 3.77
CA VAL A 116 -11.26 -0.30 4.25
C VAL A 116 -10.80 0.05 5.65
N VAL A 117 -10.28 1.25 5.83
CA VAL A 117 -9.76 1.73 7.13
C VAL A 117 -10.37 3.08 7.49
N THR A 118 -10.53 3.32 8.79
CA THR A 118 -11.07 4.60 9.30
C THR A 118 -9.99 5.61 9.65
N GLY A 119 -8.73 5.17 9.78
CA GLY A 119 -7.66 6.00 10.32
C GLY A 119 -7.67 6.02 11.85
N GLY A 120 -6.55 6.41 12.45
CA GLY A 120 -6.38 6.40 13.91
C GLY A 120 -5.82 7.69 14.49
N GLU A 121 -5.25 8.55 13.66
CA GLU A 121 -4.54 9.77 14.08
C GLU A 121 -5.42 11.01 13.83
N SER A 122 -5.85 11.68 14.90
CA SER A 122 -6.73 12.87 14.79
C SER A 122 -6.11 14.02 13.98
N ALA A 123 -4.79 14.19 14.05
CA ALA A 123 -4.09 15.21 13.25
C ALA A 123 -4.14 14.88 11.76
N GLU A 124 -3.98 13.63 11.42
CA GLU A 124 -4.05 13.14 10.06
C GLU A 124 -5.47 13.21 9.50
N GLN A 125 -6.46 12.79 10.29
CA GLN A 125 -7.87 12.91 9.91
C GLN A 125 -8.23 14.35 9.55
N ARG A 126 -7.86 15.32 10.42
CA ARG A 126 -8.07 16.75 10.12
C ARG A 126 -7.35 17.22 8.86
N ALA A 127 -6.14 16.74 8.59
CA ALA A 127 -5.38 17.10 7.40
C ALA A 127 -6.08 16.62 6.10
N TYR A 128 -6.79 15.51 6.18
CA TYR A 128 -7.58 14.98 5.07
C TYR A 128 -9.01 15.50 5.00
N GLY A 129 -9.44 16.31 5.98
CA GLY A 129 -10.78 16.90 6.00
C GLY A 129 -11.86 16.02 6.62
N ASP A 130 -11.48 15.06 7.43
CA ASP A 130 -12.38 14.23 8.22
C ASP A 130 -12.81 14.93 9.54
#